data_d82771b8eed34567e47087c99d71171f
#
_entry.id   d82771b8eed34567e47087c99d71171f
#
_cell.length_a   1.000
_cell.length_b   1.000
_cell.length_c   1.000
_cell.angle_alpha   90.00
_cell.angle_beta   90.00
_cell.angle_gamma   90.00
#
_symmetry.space_group_name_H-M   'P 1'
#
loop_
_entity.id
_entity.type
_entity.pdbx_description
1 polymer ?
#
loop_
_entity_poly.entity_id
_entity_poly.type
_entity_poly.pdbx_seq_one_letter_code
_entity_poly.pdbx_strand_id
1 'polypeptide(L)'
;MSDDLSFEWDNAKRQQTIIKHGLDFAEVLEIFKTTGPTWKSSHTTEERWVAIGRLHNLEIAVIYTIRNGCVRIVTARRARTNERKAYNAYIVDRCIGPKGTI
;
A
#
# COMPACT_ATOMS: atom_id res chain seq x y z
N MET A 1 18.84 5.03 9.97
CA MET A 1 18.69 5.01 9.50
C MET A 1 17.60 5.29 8.99
N SER A 2 17.34 5.41 8.51
CA SER A 2 16.51 5.84 7.89
C SER A 2 15.37 5.20 7.70
N ASP A 3 15.09 4.31 8.27
CA ASP A 3 14.00 3.62 8.09
C ASP A 3 12.91 4.23 8.78
N ASP A 4 13.03 5.28 9.47
CA ASP A 4 11.97 5.85 10.22
C ASP A 4 11.11 6.65 9.32
N LEU A 5 10.07 6.10 8.79
CA LEU A 5 9.11 6.82 8.00
C LEU A 5 8.10 7.49 8.91
N SER A 6 7.74 8.70 8.58
CA SER A 6 6.68 9.39 9.28
C SER A 6 5.39 9.22 8.49
N PHE A 7 4.28 9.04 9.20
CA PHE A 7 3.00 8.83 8.57
C PHE A 7 1.97 9.80 9.12
N GLU A 8 1.07 10.21 8.28
CA GLU A 8 -0.02 11.07 8.72
C GLU A 8 -1.27 10.74 7.92
N TRP A 9 -2.41 11.18 8.38
CA TRP A 9 -3.66 11.02 7.66
C TRP A 9 -4.71 11.94 8.26
N ASP A 10 -5.81 12.08 7.50
CA ASP A 10 -6.93 12.86 7.93
C ASP A 10 -7.84 11.95 8.75
N ASN A 11 -8.22 12.34 9.95
CA ASN A 11 -9.06 11.50 10.79
C ASN A 11 -10.42 11.22 10.17
N ALA A 12 -10.99 12.17 9.46
CA ALA A 12 -12.28 11.93 8.82
C ALA A 12 -12.15 10.85 7.76
N LYS A 13 -11.07 10.86 7.03
CA LYS A 13 -10.84 9.84 6.02
C LYS A 13 -10.57 8.48 6.67
N ARG A 14 -9.89 8.47 7.79
CA ARG A 14 -9.65 7.23 8.50
C ARG A 14 -10.98 6.60 8.91
N GLN A 15 -11.89 7.42 9.48
CA GLN A 15 -13.20 6.91 9.89
C GLN A 15 -14.01 6.41 8.71
N GLN A 16 -13.99 7.13 7.61
CA GLN A 16 -14.71 6.71 6.43
C GLN A 16 -14.17 5.39 5.89
N THR A 17 -12.88 5.21 5.93
CA THR A 17 -12.26 3.98 5.42
C THR A 17 -12.61 2.79 6.31
N ILE A 18 -12.67 3.01 7.62
CA ILE A 18 -13.10 1.95 8.52
C ILE A 18 -14.53 1.55 8.21
N ILE A 19 -15.39 2.53 8.03
CA ILE A 19 -16.80 2.25 7.75
C ILE A 19 -16.99 1.60 6.39
N LYS A 20 -16.33 2.11 5.37
CA LYS A 20 -16.53 1.59 4.04
C LYS A 20 -15.84 0.29 3.77
N HIS A 21 -14.64 0.12 4.27
CA HIS A 21 -13.80 -1.00 3.89
C HIS A 21 -13.34 -1.87 5.05
N GLY A 22 -13.67 -1.47 6.27
CA GLY A 22 -13.22 -2.23 7.44
C GLY A 22 -11.73 -2.16 7.67
N LEU A 23 -11.06 -1.12 7.16
CA LEU A 23 -9.62 -1.01 7.26
C LEU A 23 -9.26 0.25 8.02
N ASP A 24 -8.41 0.10 9.02
CA ASP A 24 -7.94 1.23 9.80
C ASP A 24 -6.57 1.61 9.26
N PHE A 25 -6.34 2.90 9.05
CA PHE A 25 -5.06 3.37 8.55
C PHE A 25 -3.90 2.93 9.44
N ALA A 26 -4.15 2.83 10.74
CA ALA A 26 -3.10 2.38 11.65
C ALA A 26 -2.68 0.94 11.33
N GLU A 27 -3.61 0.11 10.89
CA GLU A 27 -3.28 -1.25 10.53
C GLU A 27 -2.57 -1.33 9.20
N VAL A 28 -2.93 -0.48 8.25
CA VAL A 28 -2.30 -0.57 6.94
C VAL A 28 -0.86 -0.10 6.96
N LEU A 29 -0.40 0.50 8.05
CA LEU A 29 1.01 0.84 8.15
C LEU A 29 1.88 -0.41 8.07
N GLU A 30 1.32 -1.56 8.42
CA GLU A 30 2.07 -2.80 8.31
C GLU A 30 2.47 -3.10 6.87
N ILE A 31 1.70 -2.61 5.92
CA ILE A 31 1.99 -2.86 4.51
C ILE A 31 3.30 -2.18 4.13
N PHE A 32 3.62 -1.05 4.74
CA PHE A 32 4.85 -0.35 4.43
C PHE A 32 6.08 -1.02 5.03
N LYS A 33 5.88 -1.99 5.92
CA LYS A 33 6.99 -2.71 6.50
C LYS A 33 7.38 -3.93 5.67
N THR A 34 6.54 -4.29 4.71
CA THR A 34 6.83 -5.43 3.86
C THR A 34 7.11 -4.92 2.47
N THR A 35 7.56 -5.78 1.60
CA THR A 35 7.81 -5.38 0.23
C THR A 35 6.64 -5.78 -0.64
N GLY A 36 6.35 -4.99 -1.60
CA GLY A 36 5.28 -5.26 -2.55
C GLY A 36 5.34 -4.27 -3.68
N PRO A 37 4.52 -4.46 -4.70
CA PRO A 37 4.57 -3.56 -5.85
C PRO A 37 4.05 -2.19 -5.48
N THR A 38 4.69 -1.19 -6.00
CA THR A 38 4.32 0.20 -5.77
C THR A 38 4.46 0.94 -7.09
N TRP A 39 3.48 1.74 -7.43
CA TRP A 39 3.59 2.51 -8.66
C TRP A 39 2.86 3.83 -8.49
N LYS A 40 3.17 4.75 -9.40
CA LYS A 40 2.58 6.06 -9.36
C LYS A 40 1.19 6.00 -9.95
N SER A 41 0.26 6.60 -9.26
CA SER A 41 -1.10 6.64 -9.74
C SER A 41 -1.24 7.80 -10.73
N SER A 42 -2.19 7.68 -11.64
CA SER A 42 -2.37 8.71 -12.63
C SER A 42 -3.34 9.78 -12.16
N HIS A 43 -3.27 10.16 -10.94
CA HIS A 43 -4.12 11.23 -10.44
C HIS A 43 -3.62 12.57 -10.96
N THR A 44 -4.53 13.48 -11.19
CA THR A 44 -4.15 14.69 -11.88
C THR A 44 -3.72 15.85 -11.00
N THR A 45 -4.18 15.93 -9.78
CA THR A 45 -3.92 17.14 -8.99
C THR A 45 -2.69 17.02 -8.11
N GLU A 46 -2.29 15.85 -7.71
CA GLU A 46 -1.08 15.70 -6.92
C GLU A 46 -0.54 14.32 -7.18
N GLU A 47 0.72 14.13 -6.91
CA GLU A 47 1.32 12.82 -7.12
C GLU A 47 0.81 11.88 -6.08
N ARG A 48 0.27 10.78 -6.50
CA ARG A 48 -0.20 9.74 -5.61
C ARG A 48 0.43 8.43 -5.99
N TRP A 49 0.61 7.59 -5.01
CA TRP A 49 1.25 6.29 -5.19
C TRP A 49 0.30 5.23 -4.70
N VAL A 50 0.42 4.04 -5.29
CA VAL A 50 -0.37 2.89 -4.86
C VAL A 50 0.61 1.83 -4.42
N ALA A 51 0.44 1.32 -3.21
CA ALA A 51 1.24 0.22 -2.71
C ALA A 51 0.31 -0.94 -2.41
N ILE A 52 0.67 -2.13 -2.86
CA ILE A 52 -0.15 -3.30 -2.60
C ILE A 52 0.59 -4.18 -1.60
N GLY A 53 -0.11 -4.61 -0.59
CA GLY A 53 0.45 -5.50 0.41
C GLY A 53 -0.63 -6.41 0.94
N ARG A 54 -0.24 -7.30 1.82
CA ARG A 54 -1.19 -8.25 2.41
C ARG A 54 -1.43 -7.90 3.86
N LEU A 55 -2.70 -7.85 4.24
CA LEU A 55 -3.08 -7.56 5.61
C LEU A 55 -4.25 -8.48 5.92
N HIS A 56 -4.17 -9.24 7.00
CA HIS A 56 -5.22 -10.18 7.39
C HIS A 56 -5.56 -11.14 6.24
N ASN A 57 -4.52 -11.58 5.54
CA ASN A 57 -4.69 -12.52 4.43
C ASN A 57 -5.46 -11.96 3.24
N LEU A 58 -5.55 -10.66 3.15
CA LEU A 58 -6.20 -10.01 2.01
C LEU A 58 -5.20 -9.06 1.36
N GLU A 59 -5.26 -8.96 0.05
CA GLU A 59 -4.44 -7.99 -0.66
C GLU A 59 -5.12 -6.64 -0.57
N ILE A 60 -4.40 -5.66 -0.09
CA ILE A 60 -4.92 -4.32 0.16
C ILE A 60 -4.12 -3.32 -0.65
N ALA A 61 -4.81 -2.35 -1.22
CA ALA A 61 -4.17 -1.25 -1.93
C ALA A 61 -4.22 -0.03 -1.04
N VAL A 62 -3.06 0.57 -0.81
CA VAL A 62 -2.96 1.80 -0.02
C VAL A 62 -2.58 2.91 -0.98
N ILE A 63 -3.39 3.96 -1.02
CA ILE A 63 -3.11 5.11 -1.85
C ILE A 63 -2.55 6.19 -0.93
N TYR A 64 -1.41 6.73 -1.28
CA TYR A 64 -0.76 7.72 -0.44
C TYR A 64 -0.04 8.76 -1.29
N THR A 65 0.34 9.83 -0.64
CA THR A 65 1.18 10.83 -1.27
C THR A 65 2.29 11.16 -0.28
N ILE A 66 3.31 11.88 -0.73
CA ILE A 66 4.41 12.24 0.14
C ILE A 66 4.45 13.75 0.23
N ARG A 67 4.43 14.26 1.46
CA ARG A 67 4.50 15.68 1.71
C ARG A 67 5.56 15.96 2.75
N ASN A 68 6.50 16.80 2.41
CA ASN A 68 7.55 17.18 3.37
C ASN A 68 8.25 15.97 3.98
N GLY A 69 8.45 14.95 3.16
CA GLY A 69 9.11 13.74 3.64
C GLY A 69 8.22 12.83 4.47
N CYS A 70 6.94 13.14 4.57
CA CYS A 70 6.01 12.36 5.36
C CYS A 70 5.04 11.63 4.44
N VAL A 71 4.77 10.37 4.72
CA VAL A 71 3.83 9.59 3.93
C VAL A 71 2.43 9.91 4.43
N ARG A 72 1.62 10.48 3.55
CA ARG A 72 0.25 10.83 3.91
C ARG A 72 -0.69 9.84 3.28
N ILE A 73 -1.37 9.06 4.11
CA ILE A 73 -2.28 8.04 3.62
C ILE A 73 -3.58 8.70 3.19
N VAL A 74 -3.98 8.45 1.94
CA VAL A 74 -5.19 9.03 1.40
C VAL A 74 -6.36 8.08 1.58
N THR A 75 -6.17 6.82 1.26
CA THR A 75 -7.22 5.83 1.46
C THR A 75 -6.62 4.43 1.36
N ALA A 76 -7.39 3.44 1.78
CA ALA A 76 -7.01 2.05 1.67
C ALA A 76 -8.25 1.26 1.31
N ARG A 77 -8.10 0.22 0.50
CA ARG A 77 -9.22 -0.59 0.06
C ARG A 77 -8.72 -1.96 -0.36
N ARG A 78 -9.64 -2.88 -0.60
CA ARG A 78 -9.24 -4.17 -1.14
C ARG A 78 -8.63 -3.96 -2.52
N ALA A 79 -7.61 -4.70 -2.82
CA ALA A 79 -6.97 -4.60 -4.12
C ALA A 79 -7.91 -5.09 -5.20
N ARG A 80 -7.84 -4.47 -6.36
CA ARG A 80 -8.62 -4.88 -7.52
C ARG A 80 -7.94 -6.06 -8.19
N THR A 81 -8.64 -6.68 -9.12
CA THR A 81 -8.12 -7.87 -9.78
C THR A 81 -6.74 -7.66 -10.38
N ASN A 82 -6.55 -6.57 -11.11
CA ASN A 82 -5.26 -6.32 -11.74
C ASN A 82 -4.18 -6.01 -10.70
N GLU A 83 -4.57 -5.42 -9.59
CA GLU A 83 -3.63 -5.13 -8.51
C GLU A 83 -3.22 -6.41 -7.81
N ARG A 84 -4.17 -7.32 -7.58
CA ARG A 84 -3.84 -8.60 -6.99
C ARG A 84 -2.94 -9.42 -7.89
N LYS A 85 -3.14 -9.34 -9.19
CA LYS A 85 -2.28 -10.02 -10.13
C LYS A 85 -0.86 -9.47 -10.05
N ALA A 86 -0.73 -8.15 -9.96
CA ALA A 86 0.57 -7.53 -9.84
C ALA A 86 1.26 -7.95 -8.54
N TYR A 87 0.49 -8.03 -7.46
CA TYR A 87 1.06 -8.44 -6.18
C TYR A 87 1.53 -9.91 -6.26
N ASN A 88 0.72 -10.77 -6.82
CA ASN A 88 1.08 -12.18 -6.91
C ASN A 88 2.30 -12.39 -7.80
N ALA A 89 2.39 -11.66 -8.89
CA ALA A 89 3.55 -11.74 -9.76
C ALA A 89 4.81 -11.26 -9.03
N TYR A 90 4.66 -10.20 -8.25
CA TYR A 90 5.79 -9.66 -7.50
C TYR A 90 6.28 -10.68 -6.47
N ILE A 91 5.36 -11.32 -5.75
CA ILE A 91 5.71 -12.29 -4.73
C ILE A 91 6.37 -13.52 -5.35
N VAL A 92 5.83 -14.01 -6.45
CA VAL A 92 6.40 -15.16 -7.12
C VAL A 92 7.81 -14.83 -7.59
N ASP A 93 7.99 -13.67 -8.19
CA ASP A 93 9.27 -13.27 -8.68
C ASP A 93 10.28 -13.19 -7.54
N ARG A 94 9.88 -12.66 -6.40
CA ARG A 94 10.79 -12.56 -5.28
C ARG A 94 11.09 -13.89 -4.63
N CYS A 95 10.11 -14.76 -4.59
CA CYS A 95 10.32 -16.06 -3.99
C CYS A 95 11.11 -16.97 -4.88
N ILE A 96 10.87 -16.94 -6.17
CA ILE A 96 11.56 -17.81 -7.03
C ILE A 96 12.75 -17.14 -7.58
N GLY A 97 12.60 -15.87 -7.90
CA GLY A 97 13.67 -15.04 -8.29
C GLY A 97 14.90 -15.68 -8.75
N PRO A 98 15.98 -15.18 -8.37
CA PRO A 98 17.23 -15.71 -8.80
C PRO A 98 17.45 -17.10 -8.41
N LYS A 99 16.89 -17.53 -7.36
CA LYS A 99 17.15 -18.83 -7.00
C LYS A 99 16.19 -19.63 -7.58
N GLY A 100 15.17 -19.12 -8.09
CA GLY A 100 14.25 -19.94 -8.69
C GLY A 100 14.81 -20.74 -9.70
N THR A 101 15.89 -20.40 -9.98
CA THR A 101 16.46 -21.16 -10.88
C THR A 101 16.62 -22.44 -10.46
N ILE A 102 16.45 -22.75 -9.47
CA ILE A 102 16.66 -24.01 -9.09
C ILE A 102 16.10 -24.85 -9.70
#